data_7a1876b89003c1fd90955b63106e2f4e
#
_entry.id   7a1876b89003c1fd90955b63106e2f4e
#
_cell.length_a   1.000
_cell.length_b   1.000
_cell.length_c   1.000
_cell.angle_alpha   90.00
_cell.angle_beta   90.00
_cell.angle_gamma   90.00
#
_symmetry.space_group_name_H-M   'P 1'
#
loop_
_entity.id
_entity.type
_entity.pdbx_description
1 polymer ?
#
loop_
_entity_poly.entity_id
_entity_poly.type
_entity_poly.pdbx_seq_one_letter_code
_entity_poly.pdbx_strand_id
1 'polypeptide(L)'
;MARIRIFIVLSLALVAGGTFAFGTYQYISAVPKGGTAPGVKTINVLVAATDMDLGAEVRKEDMRAIQWPADAVPMGAFTNPDELVGRGLIQPVAQNEVFLPAKLASKEAGAGLPPIIPEGYRALSVRVNDVVGVAGYVLPGTRVDVVATVNPTQRPEDVQSKVILTNVQVLTAGTKFEKDEANGKPIAVSVVTLMVDPGQAERLTLASTEGKIQLALRNPTDKTAPATGGIRP
;
A
#
# COMPACT_ATOMS: atom_id res chain seq x y z
N MET A 1 -62.66 -24.93 -54.26
CA MET A 1 -62.12 -23.52 -54.11
C MET A 1 -61.43 -23.25 -52.77
N ALA A 2 -61.88 -23.85 -51.68
CA ALA A 2 -61.24 -23.61 -50.36
C ALA A 2 -59.77 -24.09 -50.26
N ARG A 3 -59.41 -25.24 -50.82
CA ARG A 3 -58.04 -25.81 -50.76
C ARG A 3 -56.98 -24.95 -51.46
N ILE A 4 -57.36 -24.31 -52.59
CA ILE A 4 -56.43 -23.41 -53.32
C ILE A 4 -56.09 -22.16 -52.50
N ARG A 5 -57.04 -21.59 -51.78
CA ARG A 5 -56.84 -20.42 -50.91
C ARG A 5 -55.92 -20.73 -49.74
N ILE A 6 -56.02 -21.94 -49.20
CA ILE A 6 -55.12 -22.38 -48.10
C ILE A 6 -53.65 -22.51 -48.60
N PHE A 7 -53.46 -23.09 -49.79
CA PHE A 7 -52.15 -23.19 -50.40
C PHE A 7 -51.54 -21.83 -50.72
N ILE A 8 -52.30 -20.87 -51.21
CA ILE A 8 -51.80 -19.50 -51.46
C ILE A 8 -51.42 -18.81 -50.18
N VAL A 9 -52.22 -18.91 -49.11
CA VAL A 9 -51.85 -18.29 -47.80
C VAL A 9 -50.62 -18.96 -47.21
N LEU A 10 -50.49 -20.28 -47.32
CA LEU A 10 -49.30 -21.00 -46.80
C LEU A 10 -48.06 -20.66 -47.57
N SER A 11 -48.13 -20.53 -48.89
CA SER A 11 -46.97 -20.09 -49.68
C SER A 11 -46.56 -18.66 -49.39
N LEU A 12 -47.49 -17.75 -49.17
CA LEU A 12 -47.23 -16.37 -48.84
C LEU A 12 -46.58 -16.26 -47.45
N ALA A 13 -47.07 -17.05 -46.50
CA ALA A 13 -46.46 -17.09 -45.16
C ALA A 13 -45.03 -17.65 -45.16
N LEU A 14 -44.76 -18.67 -45.97
CA LEU A 14 -43.43 -19.25 -46.14
C LEU A 14 -42.45 -18.25 -46.79
N VAL A 15 -42.89 -17.53 -47.81
CA VAL A 15 -42.07 -16.50 -48.47
C VAL A 15 -41.79 -15.33 -47.49
N ALA A 16 -42.82 -14.86 -46.79
CA ALA A 16 -42.68 -13.78 -45.83
C ALA A 16 -41.76 -14.19 -44.63
N GLY A 17 -41.95 -15.41 -44.12
CA GLY A 17 -41.09 -15.95 -43.05
C GLY A 17 -39.62 -16.15 -43.51
N GLY A 18 -39.46 -16.66 -44.73
CA GLY A 18 -38.11 -16.87 -45.31
C GLY A 18 -37.36 -15.55 -45.56
N THR A 19 -38.05 -14.54 -46.09
CA THR A 19 -37.44 -13.22 -46.30
C THR A 19 -37.09 -12.51 -44.99
N PHE A 20 -37.95 -12.65 -43.98
CA PHE A 20 -37.65 -12.10 -42.63
C PHE A 20 -36.48 -12.82 -41.98
N ALA A 21 -36.46 -14.14 -42.01
CA ALA A 21 -35.34 -14.93 -41.45
C ALA A 21 -34.02 -14.64 -42.15
N PHE A 22 -34.04 -14.52 -43.49
CA PHE A 22 -32.87 -14.17 -44.28
C PHE A 22 -32.36 -12.74 -43.99
N GLY A 23 -33.28 -11.78 -43.88
CA GLY A 23 -32.94 -10.40 -43.51
C GLY A 23 -32.35 -10.29 -42.11
N THR A 24 -32.92 -11.02 -41.14
CA THR A 24 -32.38 -11.09 -39.75
C THR A 24 -31.02 -11.76 -39.73
N TYR A 25 -30.83 -12.84 -40.47
CA TYR A 25 -29.55 -13.52 -40.58
C TYR A 25 -28.47 -12.61 -41.17
N GLN A 26 -28.77 -11.91 -42.26
CA GLN A 26 -27.84 -10.93 -42.85
C GLN A 26 -27.51 -9.79 -41.89
N TYR A 27 -28.52 -9.27 -41.16
CA TYR A 27 -28.29 -8.21 -40.17
C TYR A 27 -27.38 -8.66 -39.02
N ILE A 28 -27.63 -9.86 -38.46
CA ILE A 28 -26.79 -10.42 -37.40
C ILE A 28 -25.39 -10.76 -37.91
N SER A 29 -25.27 -11.22 -39.15
CA SER A 29 -23.95 -11.55 -39.76
C SER A 29 -23.13 -10.31 -40.14
N ALA A 30 -23.81 -9.19 -40.40
CA ALA A 30 -23.16 -7.91 -40.69
C ALA A 30 -22.73 -7.15 -39.42
N VAL A 31 -23.26 -7.52 -38.24
CA VAL A 31 -22.75 -6.99 -36.95
C VAL A 31 -21.40 -7.60 -36.69
N PRO A 32 -20.32 -6.81 -36.60
CA PRO A 32 -18.98 -7.32 -36.32
C PRO A 32 -18.98 -8.16 -35.05
N LYS A 33 -18.61 -9.44 -35.14
CA LYS A 33 -18.40 -10.31 -33.96
C LYS A 33 -17.17 -9.83 -33.23
N GLY A 34 -17.38 -9.06 -32.17
CA GLY A 34 -16.31 -8.43 -31.40
C GLY A 34 -16.34 -6.93 -31.61
N GLY A 35 -17.28 -6.27 -30.89
CA GLY A 35 -17.42 -4.82 -30.95
C GLY A 35 -16.22 -4.10 -30.35
N THR A 36 -15.21 -3.87 -31.15
CA THR A 36 -14.43 -2.65 -31.00
C THR A 36 -15.30 -1.55 -31.59
N ALA A 37 -15.89 -0.71 -30.77
CA ALA A 37 -16.53 0.52 -31.25
C ALA A 37 -15.54 1.21 -32.20
N PRO A 38 -15.96 1.63 -33.42
CA PRO A 38 -15.04 2.22 -34.39
C PRO A 38 -14.45 3.48 -33.79
N GLY A 39 -13.15 3.46 -33.54
CA GLY A 39 -12.37 4.67 -33.33
C GLY A 39 -11.89 5.02 -31.92
N VAL A 40 -12.09 4.22 -30.89
CA VAL A 40 -11.46 4.50 -29.60
C VAL A 40 -9.96 4.15 -29.71
N LYS A 41 -9.13 5.18 -29.82
CA LYS A 41 -7.68 5.01 -29.71
C LYS A 41 -7.36 4.49 -28.33
N THR A 42 -6.68 3.36 -28.22
CA THR A 42 -6.21 2.80 -26.97
C THR A 42 -4.70 2.96 -26.83
N ILE A 43 -4.24 3.16 -25.61
CA ILE A 43 -2.83 3.22 -25.23
C ILE A 43 -2.57 2.12 -24.20
N ASN A 44 -1.42 1.46 -24.27
CA ASN A 44 -1.00 0.53 -23.25
C ASN A 44 -0.55 1.30 -22.00
N VAL A 45 -1.21 1.09 -20.89
CA VAL A 45 -0.89 1.70 -19.61
C VAL A 45 -0.43 0.59 -18.65
N LEU A 46 0.59 0.88 -17.85
CA LEU A 46 1.13 -0.06 -16.87
C LEU A 46 0.34 0.02 -15.58
N VAL A 47 -0.13 -1.14 -15.12
CA VAL A 47 -0.85 -1.32 -13.86
C VAL A 47 -0.16 -2.37 -13.00
N ALA A 48 -0.40 -2.32 -11.69
CA ALA A 48 0.09 -3.32 -10.76
C ALA A 48 -0.54 -4.68 -11.04
N ALA A 49 0.27 -5.72 -11.09
CA ALA A 49 -0.19 -7.11 -11.25
C ALA A 49 -0.71 -7.70 -9.94
N THR A 50 -0.20 -7.21 -8.81
CA THR A 50 -0.55 -7.61 -7.43
C THR A 50 -0.64 -6.36 -6.54
N ASP A 51 -1.18 -6.52 -5.33
CA ASP A 51 -1.08 -5.48 -4.30
C ASP A 51 0.38 -5.28 -3.91
N MET A 52 0.80 -4.04 -3.78
CA MET A 52 2.17 -3.66 -3.45
C MET A 52 2.19 -2.67 -2.30
N ASP A 53 3.00 -2.98 -1.30
CA ASP A 53 3.13 -2.18 -0.09
C ASP A 53 4.07 -0.97 -0.25
N LEU A 54 3.98 -0.05 0.70
CA LEU A 54 4.90 1.06 0.87
C LEU A 54 6.36 0.57 0.93
N GLY A 55 7.26 1.17 0.15
CA GLY A 55 8.67 0.80 0.07
C GLY A 55 8.99 -0.39 -0.83
N ALA A 56 8.00 -1.07 -1.37
CA ALA A 56 8.22 -2.16 -2.31
C ALA A 56 8.95 -1.66 -3.55
N GLU A 57 9.90 -2.46 -4.05
CA GLU A 57 10.55 -2.22 -5.33
C GLU A 57 9.67 -2.74 -6.47
N VAL A 58 9.49 -1.92 -7.49
CA VAL A 58 8.74 -2.31 -8.70
C VAL A 58 9.62 -3.16 -9.60
N ARG A 59 9.23 -4.42 -9.82
CA ARG A 59 9.89 -5.38 -10.71
C ARG A 59 9.04 -5.61 -11.96
N LYS A 60 9.63 -6.25 -12.98
CA LYS A 60 8.90 -6.56 -14.23
C LYS A 60 7.69 -7.45 -14.01
N GLU A 61 7.78 -8.39 -13.07
CA GLU A 61 6.69 -9.30 -12.71
C GLU A 61 5.53 -8.61 -11.99
N ASP A 62 5.79 -7.47 -11.35
CA ASP A 62 4.79 -6.72 -10.56
C ASP A 62 3.92 -5.82 -11.42
N MET A 63 4.14 -5.79 -12.74
CA MET A 63 3.40 -4.92 -13.64
C MET A 63 2.86 -5.66 -14.86
N ARG A 64 1.75 -5.16 -15.38
CA ARG A 64 1.16 -5.63 -16.62
C ARG A 64 0.64 -4.45 -17.44
N ALA A 65 0.71 -4.57 -18.75
CA ALA A 65 0.15 -3.59 -19.65
C ALA A 65 -1.33 -3.92 -19.91
N ILE A 66 -2.19 -2.92 -19.80
CA ILE A 66 -3.59 -3.01 -20.19
C ILE A 66 -3.91 -1.93 -21.22
N GLN A 67 -4.84 -2.24 -22.14
CA GLN A 67 -5.32 -1.26 -23.09
C GLN A 67 -6.32 -0.32 -22.43
N TRP A 68 -6.01 0.97 -22.47
CA TRP A 68 -6.85 2.03 -21.90
C TRP A 68 -7.27 3.02 -22.99
N PRO A 69 -8.53 3.52 -22.98
CA PRO A 69 -8.93 4.59 -23.88
C PRO A 69 -8.01 5.81 -23.75
N ALA A 70 -7.49 6.32 -24.87
CA ALA A 70 -6.46 7.37 -24.86
C ALA A 70 -6.89 8.66 -24.17
N ASP A 71 -8.15 9.01 -24.28
CA ASP A 71 -8.81 10.17 -23.66
C ASP A 71 -9.13 10.00 -22.17
N ALA A 72 -9.09 8.76 -21.66
CA ALA A 72 -9.34 8.44 -20.26
C ALA A 72 -8.05 8.08 -19.47
N VAL A 73 -6.87 8.11 -20.11
CA VAL A 73 -5.58 7.80 -19.46
C VAL A 73 -5.27 8.84 -18.39
N PRO A 74 -5.03 8.42 -17.14
CA PRO A 74 -4.61 9.35 -16.08
C PRO A 74 -3.32 10.09 -16.47
N MET A 75 -3.27 11.38 -16.14
CA MET A 75 -2.10 12.20 -16.45
C MET A 75 -0.84 11.65 -15.77
N GLY A 76 0.23 11.43 -16.54
CA GLY A 76 1.49 10.87 -16.05
C GLY A 76 1.50 9.35 -15.89
N ALA A 77 0.49 8.63 -16.39
CA ALA A 77 0.50 7.17 -16.40
C ALA A 77 1.67 6.65 -17.24
N PHE A 78 2.37 5.64 -16.72
CA PHE A 78 3.51 5.04 -17.40
C PHE A 78 3.08 4.06 -18.49
N THR A 79 3.80 4.13 -19.61
CA THR A 79 3.62 3.22 -20.75
C THR A 79 4.85 2.36 -21.01
N ASN A 80 6.01 2.77 -20.47
CA ASN A 80 7.28 2.08 -20.65
C ASN A 80 7.71 1.42 -19.32
N PRO A 81 7.87 0.09 -19.27
CA PRO A 81 8.30 -0.64 -18.07
C PRO A 81 9.67 -0.19 -17.53
N ASP A 82 10.60 0.22 -18.40
CA ASP A 82 11.96 0.60 -17.99
C ASP A 82 12.02 1.91 -17.17
N GLU A 83 10.92 2.67 -17.16
CA GLU A 83 10.77 3.85 -16.32
C GLU A 83 10.34 3.52 -14.89
N LEU A 84 9.80 2.32 -14.68
CA LEU A 84 9.27 1.85 -13.40
C LEU A 84 10.22 0.90 -12.66
N VAL A 85 10.91 0.04 -13.40
CA VAL A 85 11.78 -1.00 -12.80
C VAL A 85 12.84 -0.38 -11.90
N GLY A 86 12.96 -0.94 -10.67
CA GLY A 86 13.92 -0.51 -9.65
C GLY A 86 13.49 0.70 -8.83
N ARG A 87 12.33 1.31 -9.14
CA ARG A 87 11.78 2.41 -8.31
C ARG A 87 11.03 1.86 -7.11
N GLY A 88 11.17 2.54 -5.98
CA GLY A 88 10.41 2.24 -4.77
C GLY A 88 9.05 2.92 -4.75
N LEU A 89 8.07 2.28 -4.11
CA LEU A 89 6.78 2.88 -3.84
C LEU A 89 6.84 3.78 -2.60
N ILE A 90 6.36 5.02 -2.72
CA ILE A 90 6.18 5.96 -1.60
C ILE A 90 4.73 6.00 -1.11
N GLN A 91 3.85 5.25 -1.76
CA GLN A 91 2.48 4.96 -1.36
C GLN A 91 2.12 3.54 -1.82
N PRO A 92 1.25 2.82 -1.10
CA PRO A 92 0.79 1.51 -1.53
C PRO A 92 0.02 1.61 -2.86
N VAL A 93 0.10 0.55 -3.65
CA VAL A 93 -0.59 0.42 -4.94
C VAL A 93 -1.40 -0.87 -4.92
N ALA A 94 -2.70 -0.78 -5.19
CA ALA A 94 -3.57 -1.94 -5.27
C ALA A 94 -3.44 -2.67 -6.61
N GLN A 95 -3.79 -3.94 -6.63
CA GLN A 95 -3.86 -4.72 -7.87
C GLN A 95 -4.75 -4.01 -8.92
N ASN A 96 -4.28 -3.93 -10.15
CA ASN A 96 -4.92 -3.25 -11.29
C ASN A 96 -4.91 -1.71 -11.20
N GLU A 97 -4.29 -1.14 -10.20
CA GLU A 97 -4.11 0.30 -10.12
C GLU A 97 -3.00 0.77 -11.07
N VAL A 98 -3.21 1.92 -11.72
CA VAL A 98 -2.25 2.56 -12.63
C VAL A 98 -1.07 3.11 -11.83
N PHE A 99 0.16 2.82 -12.28
CA PHE A 99 1.33 3.47 -11.73
C PHE A 99 1.37 4.95 -12.11
N LEU A 100 1.44 5.82 -11.10
CA LEU A 100 1.54 7.27 -11.25
C LEU A 100 2.81 7.81 -10.60
N PRO A 101 3.40 8.91 -11.11
CA PRO A 101 4.60 9.51 -10.53
C PRO A 101 4.47 9.86 -9.04
N ALA A 102 3.28 10.28 -8.62
CA ALA A 102 2.99 10.64 -7.23
C ALA A 102 3.09 9.47 -6.23
N LYS A 103 3.09 8.23 -6.72
CA LYS A 103 3.22 7.03 -5.90
C LYS A 103 4.61 6.41 -5.91
N LEU A 104 5.52 6.97 -6.68
CA LEU A 104 6.85 6.42 -6.93
C LEU A 104 7.94 7.37 -6.47
N ALA A 105 8.95 6.82 -5.83
CA ALA A 105 10.20 7.52 -5.56
C ALA A 105 10.88 7.96 -6.86
N SER A 106 11.81 8.91 -6.79
CA SER A 106 12.69 9.19 -7.93
C SER A 106 13.55 7.97 -8.27
N LYS A 107 14.04 7.87 -9.48
CA LYS A 107 14.81 6.70 -9.91
C LYS A 107 16.12 6.57 -9.12
N GLU A 108 16.68 7.72 -8.72
CA GLU A 108 17.94 7.82 -7.95
C GLU A 108 17.76 7.44 -6.47
N ALA A 109 16.56 7.58 -5.93
CA ALA A 109 16.27 7.26 -4.54
C ALA A 109 16.17 5.74 -4.27
N GLY A 110 15.99 4.95 -5.34
CA GLY A 110 15.87 3.50 -5.23
C GLY A 110 14.58 3.04 -4.55
N ALA A 111 14.65 1.89 -3.88
CA ALA A 111 13.55 1.27 -3.15
C ALA A 111 13.83 1.16 -1.64
N GLY A 112 12.84 0.73 -0.88
CA GLY A 112 12.93 0.55 0.57
C GLY A 112 12.57 1.80 1.37
N LEU A 113 13.19 1.97 2.53
CA LEU A 113 12.90 3.08 3.44
C LEU A 113 13.43 4.47 2.99
N PRO A 114 14.62 4.60 2.36
CA PRO A 114 15.18 5.93 2.08
C PRO A 114 14.25 6.87 1.33
N PRO A 115 13.56 6.46 0.26
CA PRO A 115 12.68 7.35 -0.49
C PRO A 115 11.40 7.77 0.25
N ILE A 116 11.07 7.08 1.34
CA ILE A 116 9.88 7.36 2.15
C ILE A 116 10.17 8.42 3.22
N ILE A 117 11.45 8.63 3.55
CA ILE A 117 11.87 9.56 4.60
C ILE A 117 11.91 10.97 4.04
N PRO A 118 11.07 11.92 4.51
CA PRO A 118 11.12 13.31 4.08
C PRO A 118 12.44 14.00 4.47
N GLU A 119 12.76 15.07 3.80
CA GLU A 119 13.88 15.92 4.19
C GLU A 119 13.73 16.38 5.64
N GLY A 120 14.84 16.39 6.38
CA GLY A 120 14.88 16.75 7.80
C GLY A 120 14.57 15.58 8.75
N TYR A 121 14.04 14.45 8.26
CA TYR A 121 13.73 13.28 9.08
C TYR A 121 14.72 12.13 8.88
N ARG A 122 14.67 11.16 9.78
CA ARG A 122 15.49 9.94 9.81
C ARG A 122 14.61 8.76 10.18
N ALA A 123 14.98 7.57 9.72
CA ALA A 123 14.44 6.32 10.19
C ALA A 123 15.35 5.78 11.31
N LEU A 124 14.82 5.66 12.52
CA LEU A 124 15.52 5.10 13.66
C LEU A 124 14.81 3.84 14.15
N SER A 125 15.53 2.72 14.17
CA SER A 125 15.03 1.45 14.68
C SER A 125 15.32 1.31 16.17
N VAL A 126 14.31 0.96 16.93
CA VAL A 126 14.44 0.71 18.37
C VAL A 126 13.85 -0.64 18.74
N ARG A 127 14.44 -1.29 19.74
CA ARG A 127 13.82 -2.43 20.40
C ARG A 127 12.72 -1.93 21.30
N VAL A 128 11.57 -2.58 21.22
CA VAL A 128 10.44 -2.29 22.09
C VAL A 128 10.07 -3.51 22.89
N ASN A 129 9.66 -3.29 24.12
CA ASN A 129 9.22 -4.39 24.99
C ASN A 129 7.85 -4.86 24.51
N ASP A 130 7.70 -6.15 24.30
CA ASP A 130 6.45 -6.82 23.83
C ASP A 130 5.30 -6.72 24.84
N VAL A 131 5.48 -5.96 25.88
CA VAL A 131 4.54 -5.94 26.98
C VAL A 131 3.36 -5.05 26.67
N VAL A 132 2.24 -5.73 26.50
CA VAL A 132 0.90 -5.31 26.92
C VAL A 132 0.20 -4.25 26.07
N GLY A 133 -0.77 -4.72 25.33
CA GLY A 133 -1.93 -3.95 24.87
C GLY A 133 -1.93 -3.52 23.40
N VAL A 134 -0.80 -3.38 22.77
CA VAL A 134 -0.70 -3.00 21.35
C VAL A 134 0.08 -3.99 20.49
N ALA A 135 0.41 -5.17 21.05
CA ALA A 135 1.06 -6.25 20.29
C ALA A 135 0.25 -6.61 19.05
N GLY A 136 0.84 -6.38 17.89
CA GLY A 136 0.19 -6.63 16.60
C GLY A 136 -0.59 -5.46 15.98
N TYR A 137 -0.86 -4.37 16.73
CA TYR A 137 -1.56 -3.20 16.20
C TYR A 137 -0.64 -2.04 15.81
N VAL A 138 0.64 -2.11 16.17
CA VAL A 138 1.65 -1.15 15.71
C VAL A 138 2.04 -1.54 14.29
N LEU A 139 1.34 -0.99 13.31
CA LEU A 139 1.52 -1.28 11.89
C LEU A 139 2.24 -0.11 11.20
N PRO A 140 2.92 -0.35 10.07
CA PRO A 140 3.44 0.71 9.23
C PRO A 140 2.36 1.75 8.91
N GLY A 141 2.71 3.04 9.00
CA GLY A 141 1.78 4.15 8.80
C GLY A 141 1.01 4.60 10.05
N THR A 142 0.97 3.81 11.13
CA THR A 142 0.34 4.22 12.40
C THR A 142 1.17 5.27 13.13
N ARG A 143 0.56 5.96 14.08
CA ARG A 143 1.23 6.94 14.94
C ARG A 143 1.25 6.48 16.38
N VAL A 144 2.38 6.71 17.03
CA VAL A 144 2.62 6.29 18.42
C VAL A 144 3.21 7.43 19.24
N ASP A 145 2.98 7.34 20.55
CA ASP A 145 3.77 8.07 21.55
C ASP A 145 4.80 7.11 22.14
N VAL A 146 6.00 7.62 22.38
CA VAL A 146 7.11 6.84 22.92
C VAL A 146 7.25 7.13 24.40
N VAL A 147 7.09 6.09 25.21
CA VAL A 147 7.27 6.12 26.66
C VAL A 147 8.59 5.46 27.01
N ALA A 148 9.44 6.17 27.70
CA ALA A 148 10.69 5.63 28.24
C ALA A 148 10.59 5.45 29.75
N THR A 149 11.03 4.29 30.23
CA THR A 149 11.22 4.03 31.65
C THR A 149 12.70 3.88 31.91
N VAL A 150 13.26 4.81 32.66
CA VAL A 150 14.70 4.88 32.98
C VAL A 150 14.90 4.79 34.49
N ASN A 151 16.06 4.25 34.89
CA ASN A 151 16.50 4.21 36.28
C ASN A 151 17.95 4.72 36.38
N PRO A 152 18.15 6.05 36.49
CA PRO A 152 19.47 6.65 36.36
C PRO A 152 20.44 6.29 37.52
N THR A 153 19.92 5.93 38.68
CA THR A 153 20.75 5.64 39.89
C THR A 153 20.78 4.18 40.29
N GLN A 154 20.04 3.33 39.54
CA GLN A 154 19.77 1.91 39.86
C GLN A 154 19.03 1.68 41.20
N ARG A 155 18.50 2.74 41.80
CA ARG A 155 17.63 2.64 42.98
C ARG A 155 16.17 2.54 42.59
N PRO A 156 15.36 1.70 43.29
CA PRO A 156 13.95 1.55 42.93
C PRO A 156 13.16 2.87 42.98
N GLU A 157 13.49 3.76 43.91
CA GLU A 157 12.85 5.07 44.11
C GLU A 157 13.12 6.08 42.97
N ASP A 158 14.17 5.87 42.19
CA ASP A 158 14.58 6.77 41.11
C ASP A 158 14.10 6.33 39.74
N VAL A 159 13.32 5.25 39.67
CA VAL A 159 12.65 4.81 38.44
C VAL A 159 11.69 5.90 37.99
N GLN A 160 11.82 6.34 36.73
CA GLN A 160 10.94 7.32 36.15
C GLN A 160 10.40 6.84 34.80
N SER A 161 9.08 6.92 34.64
CA SER A 161 8.43 6.69 33.35
C SER A 161 7.89 8.01 32.81
N LYS A 162 8.21 8.31 31.53
CA LYS A 162 7.84 9.57 30.89
C LYS A 162 7.62 9.39 29.39
N VAL A 163 6.64 10.12 28.85
CA VAL A 163 6.50 10.28 27.39
C VAL A 163 7.64 11.18 26.89
N ILE A 164 8.51 10.63 26.08
CA ILE A 164 9.69 11.34 25.54
C ILE A 164 9.45 11.89 24.13
N LEU A 165 8.62 11.20 23.32
CA LEU A 165 8.21 11.64 22.00
C LEU A 165 6.70 11.42 21.85
N THR A 166 6.05 12.32 21.12
CA THR A 166 4.62 12.24 20.82
C THR A 166 4.39 12.28 19.32
N ASN A 167 3.33 11.61 18.86
CA ASN A 167 2.86 11.66 17.48
C ASN A 167 3.92 11.24 16.45
N VAL A 168 4.70 10.21 16.74
CA VAL A 168 5.76 9.69 15.86
C VAL A 168 5.17 8.66 14.90
N GLN A 169 5.53 8.73 13.63
CA GLN A 169 5.06 7.79 12.62
C GLN A 169 5.92 6.52 12.64
N VAL A 170 5.23 5.38 12.56
CA VAL A 170 5.85 4.06 12.39
C VAL A 170 6.11 3.84 10.89
N LEU A 171 7.37 3.56 10.54
CA LEU A 171 7.75 3.20 9.17
C LEU A 171 7.68 1.69 8.94
N THR A 172 8.23 0.92 9.89
CA THR A 172 8.16 -0.55 9.87
C THR A 172 8.01 -1.08 11.28
N ALA A 173 7.37 -2.23 11.40
CA ALA A 173 7.33 -3.01 12.63
C ALA A 173 7.55 -4.48 12.28
N GLY A 174 8.32 -5.19 13.10
CA GLY A 174 8.60 -6.60 12.87
C GLY A 174 9.27 -7.27 14.05
N THR A 175 9.23 -8.59 14.05
CA THR A 175 9.92 -9.42 15.04
C THR A 175 11.20 -9.97 14.43
N LYS A 176 12.32 -9.77 15.12
CA LYS A 176 13.60 -10.41 14.79
C LYS A 176 13.91 -11.48 15.82
N PHE A 177 14.58 -12.54 15.39
CA PHE A 177 15.11 -13.54 16.30
C PHE A 177 16.58 -13.19 16.57
N GLU A 178 16.89 -12.97 17.83
CA GLU A 178 18.28 -12.74 18.29
C GLU A 178 18.71 -13.89 19.19
N LYS A 179 20.01 -14.11 19.27
CA LYS A 179 20.58 -15.15 20.14
C LYS A 179 20.67 -14.61 21.55
N ASP A 180 20.04 -15.28 22.51
CA ASP A 180 20.19 -14.96 23.92
C ASP A 180 21.65 -15.16 24.36
N GLU A 181 22.26 -14.13 24.90
CA GLU A 181 23.69 -14.19 25.35
C GLU A 181 23.89 -15.19 26.48
N ALA A 182 22.88 -15.41 27.32
CA ALA A 182 22.97 -16.31 28.47
C ALA A 182 22.81 -17.79 28.10
N ASN A 183 21.88 -18.12 27.20
CA ASN A 183 21.45 -19.49 26.94
C ASN A 183 21.71 -19.94 25.48
N GLY A 184 22.10 -19.03 24.60
CA GLY A 184 22.31 -19.30 23.19
C GLY A 184 21.04 -19.66 22.39
N LYS A 185 19.86 -19.53 23.02
CA LYS A 185 18.56 -19.84 22.38
C LYS A 185 18.05 -18.61 21.61
N PRO A 186 17.32 -18.82 20.50
CA PRO A 186 16.68 -17.71 19.80
C PRO A 186 15.57 -17.12 20.67
N ILE A 187 15.61 -15.79 20.88
CA ILE A 187 14.55 -15.00 21.48
C ILE A 187 13.95 -14.07 20.43
N ALA A 188 12.64 -13.94 20.47
CA ALA A 188 11.93 -12.99 19.63
C ALA A 188 12.09 -11.58 20.21
N VAL A 189 12.52 -10.64 19.39
CA VAL A 189 12.66 -9.22 19.76
C VAL A 189 11.83 -8.38 18.80
N SER A 190 10.93 -7.58 19.35
CA SER A 190 10.17 -6.64 18.55
C SER A 190 11.01 -5.40 18.25
N VAL A 191 11.16 -5.12 16.97
CA VAL A 191 11.90 -3.95 16.45
C VAL A 191 10.92 -3.09 15.67
N VAL A 192 10.86 -1.81 16.02
CA VAL A 192 10.04 -0.83 15.34
C VAL A 192 10.93 0.29 14.80
N THR A 193 10.72 0.66 13.54
CA THR A 193 11.42 1.77 12.91
C THR A 193 10.49 2.99 12.90
N LEU A 194 10.96 4.06 13.51
CA LEU A 194 10.23 5.31 13.70
C LEU A 194 10.81 6.41 12.82
N MET A 195 9.95 7.29 12.32
CA MET A 195 10.33 8.51 11.59
C MET A 195 10.50 9.65 12.59
N VAL A 196 11.73 10.10 12.77
CA VAL A 196 12.12 11.09 13.80
C VAL A 196 12.95 12.21 13.21
N ASP A 197 12.87 13.42 13.78
CA ASP A 197 13.86 14.46 13.51
C ASP A 197 15.19 14.19 14.28
N PRO A 198 16.28 14.91 13.98
CA PRO A 198 17.58 14.68 14.65
C PRO A 198 17.52 14.80 16.17
N GLY A 199 16.82 15.80 16.72
CA GLY A 199 16.72 15.99 18.15
C GLY A 199 15.86 14.91 18.84
N GLN A 200 14.83 14.41 18.14
CA GLN A 200 14.05 13.25 18.58
C GLN A 200 14.89 11.98 18.53
N ALA A 201 15.72 11.80 17.49
CA ALA A 201 16.62 10.66 17.35
C ALA A 201 17.61 10.57 18.52
N GLU A 202 18.22 11.69 18.94
CA GLU A 202 19.14 11.74 20.09
C GLU A 202 18.44 11.32 21.39
N ARG A 203 17.24 11.88 21.66
CA ARG A 203 16.44 11.52 22.85
C ARG A 203 16.05 10.04 22.85
N LEU A 204 15.64 9.53 21.71
CA LEU A 204 15.21 8.15 21.58
C LEU A 204 16.39 7.18 21.73
N THR A 205 17.56 7.52 21.17
CA THR A 205 18.78 6.73 21.30
C THR A 205 19.22 6.66 22.76
N LEU A 206 19.28 7.81 23.44
CA LEU A 206 19.63 7.84 24.86
C LEU A 206 18.67 6.99 25.69
N ALA A 207 17.37 7.18 25.49
CA ALA A 207 16.34 6.44 26.23
C ALA A 207 16.37 4.93 25.96
N SER A 208 16.72 4.52 24.73
CA SER A 208 16.81 3.09 24.38
C SER A 208 18.06 2.41 24.96
N THR A 209 19.12 3.19 25.25
CA THR A 209 20.34 2.69 25.86
C THR A 209 20.22 2.60 27.37
N GLU A 210 19.63 3.63 28.01
CA GLU A 210 19.56 3.76 29.48
C GLU A 210 18.32 3.14 30.09
N GLY A 211 17.34 2.73 29.28
CA GLY A 211 16.05 2.30 29.80
C GLY A 211 15.30 1.31 28.91
N LYS A 212 14.00 1.24 29.15
CA LYS A 212 13.07 0.42 28.38
C LYS A 212 12.13 1.32 27.61
N ILE A 213 11.92 1.00 26.32
CA ILE A 213 11.00 1.72 25.42
C ILE A 213 9.70 0.94 25.31
N GLN A 214 8.60 1.67 25.48
CA GLN A 214 7.23 1.18 25.20
C GLN A 214 6.57 2.14 24.22
N LEU A 215 5.71 1.61 23.35
CA LEU A 215 4.94 2.37 22.40
C LEU A 215 3.47 2.39 22.81
N ALA A 216 2.90 3.58 22.84
CA ALA A 216 1.47 3.78 23.02
C ALA A 216 0.84 4.15 21.68
N LEU A 217 -0.07 3.32 21.18
CA LEU A 217 -0.76 3.58 19.92
C LEU A 217 -1.66 4.80 20.08
N ARG A 218 -1.58 5.68 19.10
CA ARG A 218 -2.28 6.96 19.11
C ARG A 218 -3.50 6.93 18.20
N ASN A 219 -4.55 7.64 18.58
CA ASN A 219 -5.67 7.90 17.68
C ASN A 219 -5.17 8.79 16.50
N PRO A 220 -5.42 8.38 15.25
CA PRO A 220 -4.95 9.11 14.07
C PRO A 220 -5.48 10.56 13.99
N THR A 221 -6.63 10.85 14.59
CA THR A 221 -7.26 12.19 14.58
C THR A 221 -6.76 13.08 15.71
N ASP A 222 -6.10 12.51 16.74
CA ASP A 222 -5.57 13.30 17.85
C ASP A 222 -4.24 13.96 17.45
N LYS A 223 -4.24 15.29 17.41
CA LYS A 223 -3.08 16.13 17.08
C LYS A 223 -2.49 16.82 18.32
N THR A 224 -3.04 16.58 19.51
CA THR A 224 -2.54 17.20 20.74
C THR A 224 -1.20 16.61 21.15
N ALA A 225 -0.36 17.38 21.79
CA ALA A 225 0.91 16.92 22.35
C ALA A 225 0.98 17.36 23.81
N PRO A 226 0.25 16.68 24.72
CA PRO A 226 0.23 17.06 26.11
C PRO A 226 1.62 16.86 26.73
N ALA A 227 2.13 17.89 27.40
CA ALA A 227 3.34 17.77 28.19
C ALA A 227 3.02 16.99 29.47
N THR A 228 3.71 15.88 29.69
CA THR A 228 3.60 15.10 30.93
C THR A 228 4.83 15.30 31.79
N GLY A 229 4.63 15.45 33.09
CA GLY A 229 5.73 15.57 34.07
C GLY A 229 6.52 14.28 34.27
N GLY A 230 5.99 13.14 33.78
CA GLY A 230 6.43 11.81 34.11
C GLY A 230 5.93 11.38 35.49
N ILE A 231 6.08 10.08 35.80
CA ILE A 231 5.67 9.50 37.08
C ILE A 231 6.84 8.74 37.69
N ARG A 232 6.92 8.75 39.02
CA ARG A 232 7.86 7.96 39.84
C ARG A 232 7.05 7.07 40.77
N PRO A 233 7.63 5.97 41.29
CA PRO A 233 6.98 5.09 42.29
C PRO A 233 6.54 5.84 43.53
#